data_2736d2c9f50718a3dbd75a7380913a18
#
_entry.id   2736d2c9f50718a3dbd75a7380913a18
#
_cell.length_a   1.000
_cell.length_b   1.000
_cell.length_c   1.000
_cell.angle_alpha   90.00
_cell.angle_beta   90.00
_cell.angle_gamma   90.00
#
_symmetry.space_group_name_H-M   'P 1'
#
loop_
_entity.id
_entity.type
_entity.pdbx_description
1 polymer ?
#
loop_
_entity_poly.entity_id
_entity_poly.type
_entity_poly.pdbx_seq_one_letter_code
_entity_poly.pdbx_strand_id
1 'polypeptide(L)'
;MLNVVFVPSWNGLHPLIVHFPIALLFVAPLFVILGIAVGPLKGRQFLVSALLLMALGTVSIFVAVESGAAAREVVKSTSAVRAVLQQHQDLAEATEVLFTLLTVVFAVLLYAPKLLRRELALRITVALLAVFLLFYITGALFLVKTAHQGARLVHEFGVKATVASSVAATDLASSPGRKD
;
A
#
# COMPACT_ATOMS: atom_id res chain seq x y z
N MET A 1 16.54 -16.71 -27.85
CA MET A 1 15.09 -16.72 -27.53
C MET A 1 14.87 -15.70 -26.42
N LEU A 2 14.21 -14.59 -26.71
CA LEU A 2 13.80 -13.60 -25.70
C LEU A 2 12.72 -14.26 -24.85
N ASN A 3 13.02 -14.53 -23.56
CA ASN A 3 12.01 -14.93 -22.60
C ASN A 3 10.98 -13.80 -22.55
N VAL A 4 9.78 -14.04 -23.08
CA VAL A 4 8.66 -13.14 -22.94
C VAL A 4 8.45 -12.97 -21.44
N VAL A 5 8.63 -11.75 -20.93
CA VAL A 5 8.33 -11.42 -19.53
C VAL A 5 6.86 -11.73 -19.31
N PHE A 6 6.60 -12.79 -18.55
CA PHE A 6 5.22 -13.19 -18.22
C PHE A 6 4.65 -12.15 -17.26
N VAL A 7 3.70 -11.36 -17.75
CA VAL A 7 2.93 -10.44 -16.91
C VAL A 7 1.83 -11.26 -16.25
N PRO A 8 1.80 -11.38 -14.92
CA PRO A 8 0.75 -12.08 -14.22
C PRO A 8 -0.63 -11.50 -14.55
N SER A 9 -1.68 -12.32 -14.48
CA SER A 9 -3.06 -11.83 -14.54
C SER A 9 -3.33 -10.85 -13.39
N TRP A 10 -4.32 -9.97 -13.53
CA TRP A 10 -4.66 -8.94 -12.55
C TRP A 10 -4.76 -9.47 -11.11
N ASN A 11 -5.41 -10.62 -10.92
CA ASN A 11 -5.53 -11.32 -9.65
C ASN A 11 -4.20 -11.87 -9.09
N GLY A 12 -3.18 -12.08 -9.93
CA GLY A 12 -1.83 -12.50 -9.54
C GLY A 12 -0.88 -11.35 -9.22
N LEU A 13 -1.25 -10.10 -9.55
CA LEU A 13 -0.39 -8.92 -9.33
C LEU A 13 -0.42 -8.40 -7.90
N HIS A 14 -1.44 -8.73 -7.11
CA HIS A 14 -1.62 -8.22 -5.75
C HIS A 14 -0.35 -8.32 -4.87
N PRO A 15 0.37 -9.45 -4.79
CA PRO A 15 1.58 -9.55 -3.97
C PRO A 15 2.72 -8.61 -4.39
N LEU A 16 2.77 -8.22 -5.66
CA LEU A 16 3.76 -7.25 -6.16
C LEU A 16 3.35 -5.82 -5.82
N ILE A 17 2.06 -5.50 -5.99
CA ILE A 17 1.52 -4.15 -5.81
C ILE A 17 1.61 -3.70 -4.36
N VAL A 18 1.35 -4.57 -3.39
CA VAL A 18 1.31 -4.22 -1.95
C VAL A 18 2.63 -3.66 -1.42
N HIS A 19 3.76 -3.95 -2.05
CA HIS A 19 5.06 -3.44 -1.63
C HIS A 19 5.20 -1.93 -1.85
N PHE A 20 4.51 -1.37 -2.87
CA PHE A 20 4.56 0.06 -3.17
C PHE A 20 3.95 0.92 -2.05
N PRO A 21 2.68 0.73 -1.63
CA PRO A 21 2.12 1.52 -0.54
C PRO A 21 2.90 1.34 0.75
N ILE A 22 3.34 0.12 1.07
CA ILE A 22 4.14 -0.13 2.28
C ILE A 22 5.41 0.71 2.25
N ALA A 23 6.22 0.61 1.21
CA ALA A 23 7.49 1.32 1.12
C ALA A 23 7.30 2.85 1.13
N LEU A 24 6.39 3.38 0.31
CA LEU A 24 6.19 4.82 0.15
C LEU A 24 5.65 5.45 1.44
N LEU A 25 4.68 4.80 2.08
CA LEU A 25 4.06 5.33 3.29
C LEU A 25 4.93 5.16 4.54
N PHE A 26 5.84 4.18 4.60
CA PHE A 26 6.82 4.11 5.68
C PHE A 26 7.94 5.14 5.55
N VAL A 27 8.28 5.54 4.32
CA VAL A 27 9.32 6.55 4.06
C VAL A 27 8.78 7.97 4.23
N ALA A 28 7.52 8.24 3.90
CA ALA A 28 6.93 9.57 3.94
C ALA A 28 7.12 10.33 5.27
N PRO A 29 6.88 9.76 6.47
CA PRO A 29 7.05 10.47 7.73
C PRO A 29 8.49 10.88 8.01
N LEU A 30 9.50 10.16 7.49
CA LEU A 30 10.89 10.57 7.60
C LEU A 30 11.14 11.90 6.89
N PHE A 31 10.50 12.13 5.74
CA PHE A 31 10.57 13.40 5.03
C PHE A 31 9.86 14.52 5.78
N VAL A 32 8.77 14.23 6.50
CA VAL A 32 8.13 15.23 7.38
C VAL A 32 9.08 15.62 8.51
N ILE A 33 9.71 14.64 9.16
CA ILE A 33 10.68 14.87 10.24
C ILE A 33 11.88 15.68 9.72
N LEU A 34 12.44 15.31 8.56
CA LEU A 34 13.50 16.08 7.92
C LEU A 34 13.07 17.51 7.60
N GLY A 35 11.85 17.70 7.10
CA GLY A 35 11.30 19.02 6.83
C GLY A 35 11.23 19.91 8.06
N ILE A 36 10.89 19.35 9.22
CA ILE A 36 10.90 20.05 10.51
C ILE A 36 12.35 20.37 10.93
N ALA A 37 13.26 19.41 10.84
CA ALA A 37 14.61 19.50 11.34
C ALA A 37 15.49 20.51 10.57
N VAL A 38 15.32 20.58 9.22
CA VAL A 38 16.13 21.49 8.37
C VAL A 38 15.64 22.94 8.40
N GLY A 39 14.48 23.18 8.98
CA GLY A 39 13.91 24.51 9.16
C GLY A 39 13.21 25.07 7.91
N PRO A 40 12.61 26.28 8.00
CA PRO A 40 11.61 26.77 7.04
C PRO A 40 12.14 27.01 5.62
N LEU A 41 13.41 27.40 5.45
CA LEU A 41 13.98 27.73 4.15
C LEU A 41 14.15 26.49 3.26
N LYS A 42 14.66 25.38 3.80
CA LYS A 42 14.94 24.14 3.08
C LYS A 42 13.90 23.04 3.37
N GLY A 43 13.19 23.14 4.48
CA GLY A 43 12.26 22.10 4.94
C GLY A 43 11.08 21.90 3.99
N ARG A 44 10.67 22.94 3.28
CA ARG A 44 9.52 22.86 2.36
C ARG A 44 9.69 21.81 1.27
N GLN A 45 10.88 21.63 0.72
CA GLN A 45 11.12 20.60 -0.31
C GLN A 45 10.88 19.20 0.27
N PHE A 46 11.34 18.94 1.49
CA PHE A 46 11.09 17.66 2.17
C PHE A 46 9.60 17.43 2.44
N LEU A 47 8.84 18.47 2.85
CA LEU A 47 7.41 18.37 3.04
C LEU A 47 6.65 18.12 1.73
N VAL A 48 7.08 18.74 0.62
CA VAL A 48 6.51 18.47 -0.72
C VAL A 48 6.83 17.03 -1.15
N SER A 49 8.06 16.55 -0.91
CA SER A 49 8.43 15.16 -1.18
C SER A 49 7.62 14.18 -0.32
N ALA A 50 7.39 14.50 0.96
CA ALA A 50 6.52 13.70 1.83
C ALA A 50 5.10 13.61 1.25
N LEU A 51 4.52 14.74 0.80
CA LEU A 51 3.20 14.74 0.19
C LEU A 51 3.16 13.90 -1.10
N LEU A 52 4.18 13.97 -1.94
CA LEU A 52 4.27 13.16 -3.14
C LEU A 52 4.32 11.66 -2.81
N LEU A 53 5.14 11.27 -1.83
CA LEU A 53 5.21 9.89 -1.35
C LEU A 53 3.87 9.42 -0.79
N MET A 54 3.19 10.26 0.00
CA MET A 54 1.87 9.95 0.54
C MET A 54 0.83 9.82 -0.58
N ALA A 55 0.81 10.72 -1.55
CA ALA A 55 -0.14 10.67 -2.66
C ALA A 55 0.05 9.40 -3.50
N LEU A 56 1.30 9.10 -3.89
CA LEU A 56 1.62 7.88 -4.64
C LEU A 56 1.32 6.62 -3.82
N GLY A 57 1.66 6.62 -2.53
CA GLY A 57 1.37 5.53 -1.61
C GLY A 57 -0.13 5.29 -1.46
N THR A 58 -0.92 6.36 -1.28
CA THR A 58 -2.39 6.29 -1.20
C THR A 58 -3.00 5.76 -2.50
N VAL A 59 -2.60 6.27 -3.66
CA VAL A 59 -3.04 5.74 -4.96
C VAL A 59 -2.68 4.25 -5.08
N SER A 60 -1.50 3.86 -4.62
CA SER A 60 -1.10 2.44 -4.63
C SER A 60 -1.93 1.57 -3.69
N ILE A 61 -2.49 2.11 -2.58
CA ILE A 61 -3.45 1.38 -1.73
C ILE A 61 -4.71 1.06 -2.53
N PHE A 62 -5.31 2.02 -3.26
CA PHE A 62 -6.49 1.76 -4.08
C PHE A 62 -6.24 0.62 -5.07
N VAL A 63 -5.11 0.65 -5.76
CA VAL A 63 -4.73 -0.42 -6.71
C VAL A 63 -4.51 -1.75 -5.98
N ALA A 64 -3.95 -1.74 -4.77
CA ALA A 64 -3.76 -2.93 -3.95
C ALA A 64 -5.09 -3.53 -3.47
N VAL A 65 -6.05 -2.70 -3.03
CA VAL A 65 -7.38 -3.15 -2.59
C VAL A 65 -8.14 -3.79 -3.76
N GLU A 66 -8.17 -3.15 -4.92
CA GLU A 66 -8.83 -3.67 -6.12
C GLU A 66 -8.21 -4.99 -6.61
N SER A 67 -6.87 -5.07 -6.67
CA SER A 67 -6.20 -6.31 -7.05
C SER A 67 -6.38 -7.42 -6.02
N GLY A 68 -6.49 -7.07 -4.74
CA GLY A 68 -6.79 -7.99 -3.64
C GLY A 68 -8.21 -8.56 -3.70
N ALA A 69 -9.20 -7.72 -4.03
CA ALA A 69 -10.58 -8.15 -4.25
C ALA A 69 -10.65 -9.18 -5.41
N ALA A 70 -10.00 -8.89 -6.54
CA ALA A 70 -9.92 -9.83 -7.65
C ALA A 70 -9.19 -11.14 -7.29
N ALA A 71 -8.12 -11.07 -6.49
CA ALA A 71 -7.41 -12.26 -6.02
C ALA A 71 -8.26 -13.13 -5.10
N ARG A 72 -9.13 -12.53 -4.28
CA ARG A 72 -10.06 -13.23 -3.38
C ARG A 72 -11.04 -14.12 -4.10
N GLU A 73 -11.57 -13.71 -5.27
CA GLU A 73 -12.56 -14.46 -6.02
C GLU A 73 -12.08 -15.83 -6.48
N VAL A 74 -10.77 -15.97 -6.71
CA VAL A 74 -10.17 -17.23 -7.20
C VAL A 74 -9.65 -18.14 -6.09
N VAL A 75 -9.69 -17.71 -4.82
CA VAL A 75 -9.22 -18.49 -3.68
C VAL A 75 -10.28 -19.48 -3.23
N LYS A 76 -9.96 -20.78 -3.32
CA LYS A 76 -10.77 -21.84 -2.69
C LYS A 76 -10.58 -21.76 -1.17
N SER A 77 -11.59 -21.26 -0.46
CA SER A 77 -11.46 -20.95 0.97
C SER A 77 -12.28 -21.87 1.87
N THR A 78 -11.64 -22.41 2.91
CA THR A 78 -12.32 -23.01 4.08
C THR A 78 -12.94 -21.90 4.95
N SER A 79 -13.77 -22.26 5.93
CA SER A 79 -14.35 -21.28 6.87
C SER A 79 -13.29 -20.43 7.59
N ALA A 80 -12.17 -21.06 8.00
CA ALA A 80 -11.05 -20.38 8.67
C ALA A 80 -10.34 -19.39 7.74
N VAL A 81 -10.02 -19.79 6.51
CA VAL A 81 -9.40 -18.90 5.50
C VAL A 81 -10.32 -17.73 5.19
N ARG A 82 -11.63 -17.98 5.08
CA ARG A 82 -12.62 -16.93 4.79
C ARG A 82 -12.66 -15.85 5.87
N ALA A 83 -12.58 -16.26 7.15
CA ALA A 83 -12.55 -15.30 8.27
C ALA A 83 -11.32 -14.39 8.23
N VAL A 84 -10.13 -14.94 7.93
CA VAL A 84 -8.89 -14.14 7.82
C VAL A 84 -8.90 -13.25 6.58
N LEU A 85 -9.42 -13.74 5.44
CA LEU A 85 -9.60 -12.94 4.23
C LEU A 85 -10.51 -11.74 4.47
N GLN A 86 -11.64 -11.94 5.18
CA GLN A 86 -12.55 -10.86 5.52
C GLN A 86 -11.85 -9.83 6.41
N GLN A 87 -11.19 -10.27 7.47
CA GLN A 87 -10.45 -9.38 8.37
C GLN A 87 -9.35 -8.60 7.66
N HIS A 88 -8.62 -9.25 6.74
CA HIS A 88 -7.60 -8.58 5.91
C HIS A 88 -8.22 -7.48 5.04
N GLN A 89 -9.36 -7.77 4.40
CA GLN A 89 -10.06 -6.81 3.56
C GLN A 89 -10.59 -5.62 4.37
N ASP A 90 -11.26 -5.86 5.50
CA ASP A 90 -11.79 -4.80 6.36
C ASP A 90 -10.67 -3.85 6.82
N LEU A 91 -9.50 -4.41 7.17
CA LEU A 91 -8.31 -3.62 7.53
C LEU A 91 -7.73 -2.86 6.33
N ALA A 92 -7.75 -3.45 5.13
CA ALA A 92 -7.24 -2.80 3.92
C ALA A 92 -8.10 -1.59 3.55
N GLU A 93 -9.44 -1.73 3.58
CA GLU A 93 -10.38 -0.64 3.33
C GLU A 93 -10.26 0.47 4.39
N ALA A 94 -10.13 0.11 5.67
CA ALA A 94 -9.89 1.08 6.73
C ALA A 94 -8.56 1.82 6.55
N THR A 95 -7.51 1.12 6.09
CA THR A 95 -6.19 1.71 5.79
C THR A 95 -6.29 2.68 4.61
N GLU A 96 -7.05 2.34 3.56
CA GLU A 96 -7.31 3.18 2.39
C GLU A 96 -7.97 4.51 2.79
N VAL A 97 -9.06 4.45 3.55
CA VAL A 97 -9.76 5.65 4.04
C VAL A 97 -8.84 6.50 4.91
N LEU A 98 -8.12 5.87 5.84
CA LEU A 98 -7.25 6.58 6.77
C LEU A 98 -6.10 7.30 6.05
N PHE A 99 -5.41 6.65 5.12
CA PHE A 99 -4.33 7.30 4.37
C PHE A 99 -4.84 8.34 3.36
N THR A 100 -6.04 8.16 2.81
CA THR A 100 -6.71 9.20 2.02
C THR A 100 -6.92 10.46 2.86
N LEU A 101 -7.49 10.33 4.05
CA LEU A 101 -7.70 11.45 4.97
C LEU A 101 -6.38 12.09 5.40
N LEU A 102 -5.38 11.29 5.77
CA LEU A 102 -4.05 11.79 6.16
C LEU A 102 -3.39 12.56 5.01
N THR A 103 -3.47 12.05 3.78
CA THR A 103 -2.88 12.73 2.60
C THR A 103 -3.57 14.06 2.33
N VAL A 104 -4.90 14.10 2.38
CA VAL A 104 -5.67 15.33 2.21
C VAL A 104 -5.37 16.35 3.32
N VAL A 105 -5.37 15.91 4.58
CA VAL A 105 -5.03 16.77 5.73
C VAL A 105 -3.62 17.34 5.58
N PHE A 106 -2.64 16.51 5.20
CA PHE A 106 -1.28 16.97 5.00
C PHE A 106 -1.17 17.97 3.86
N ALA A 107 -1.87 17.75 2.75
CA ALA A 107 -1.94 18.70 1.64
C ALA A 107 -2.54 20.04 2.08
N VAL A 108 -3.61 20.01 2.89
CA VAL A 108 -4.22 21.21 3.46
C VAL A 108 -3.22 21.93 4.38
N LEU A 109 -2.55 21.21 5.29
CA LEU A 109 -1.55 21.80 6.19
C LEU A 109 -0.42 22.48 5.40
N LEU A 110 0.00 21.93 4.28
CA LEU A 110 1.10 22.45 3.48
C LEU A 110 0.70 23.65 2.60
N TYR A 111 -0.52 23.66 2.07
CA TYR A 111 -0.92 24.62 1.05
C TYR A 111 -1.93 25.69 1.52
N ALA A 112 -2.78 25.41 2.54
CA ALA A 112 -3.77 26.35 3.00
C ALA A 112 -3.19 27.68 3.51
N PRO A 113 -2.06 27.73 4.24
CA PRO A 113 -1.46 29.00 4.65
C PRO A 113 -1.12 29.90 3.46
N LYS A 114 -0.53 29.30 2.40
CA LYS A 114 -0.18 30.03 1.17
C LYS A 114 -1.44 30.51 0.43
N LEU A 115 -2.45 29.66 0.32
CA LEU A 115 -3.71 29.98 -0.38
C LEU A 115 -4.49 31.10 0.34
N LEU A 116 -4.50 31.07 1.66
CA LEU A 116 -5.17 32.07 2.52
C LEU A 116 -4.30 33.35 2.73
N ARG A 117 -3.11 33.41 2.13
CA ARG A 117 -2.14 34.49 2.31
C ARG A 117 -1.85 34.81 3.78
N ARG A 118 -1.84 33.76 4.62
CA ARG A 118 -1.54 33.87 6.06
C ARG A 118 -0.23 33.15 6.33
N GLU A 119 0.69 33.86 6.98
CA GLU A 119 1.92 33.23 7.49
C GLU A 119 1.66 32.69 8.90
N LEU A 120 1.80 31.36 9.06
CA LEU A 120 1.76 30.73 10.37
C LEU A 120 3.12 30.91 11.06
N ALA A 121 3.09 31.25 12.35
CA ALA A 121 4.32 31.25 13.14
C ALA A 121 4.98 29.85 13.11
N LEU A 122 6.30 29.79 13.04
CA LEU A 122 7.04 28.54 12.95
C LEU A 122 6.65 27.54 14.03
N ARG A 123 6.43 28.02 15.28
CA ARG A 123 6.00 27.16 16.41
C ARG A 123 4.66 26.47 16.14
N ILE A 124 3.70 27.17 15.52
CA ILE A 124 2.39 26.63 15.17
C ILE A 124 2.55 25.58 14.07
N THR A 125 3.33 25.87 13.03
CA THR A 125 3.60 24.92 11.94
C THR A 125 4.22 23.63 12.47
N VAL A 126 5.25 23.74 13.31
CA VAL A 126 5.91 22.57 13.93
C VAL A 126 4.93 21.78 14.80
N ALA A 127 4.12 22.46 15.61
CA ALA A 127 3.12 21.79 16.45
C ALA A 127 2.08 21.04 15.63
N LEU A 128 1.57 21.64 14.54
CA LEU A 128 0.62 20.99 13.64
C LEU A 128 1.23 19.76 12.95
N LEU A 129 2.48 19.84 12.48
CA LEU A 129 3.18 18.71 11.88
C LEU A 129 3.48 17.59 12.90
N ALA A 130 3.79 17.96 14.16
CA ALA A 130 3.98 16.98 15.23
C ALA A 130 2.66 16.23 15.56
N VAL A 131 1.55 16.97 15.68
CA VAL A 131 0.23 16.36 15.86
C VAL A 131 -0.14 15.48 14.67
N PHE A 132 0.12 15.93 13.45
CA PHE A 132 -0.08 15.13 12.24
C PHE A 132 0.70 13.82 12.30
N LEU A 133 1.99 13.85 12.72
CA LEU A 133 2.79 12.63 12.85
C LEU A 133 2.23 11.66 13.90
N LEU A 134 1.61 12.13 14.98
CA LEU A 134 0.92 11.27 15.94
C LEU A 134 -0.27 10.53 15.28
N PHE A 135 -1.08 11.22 14.48
CA PHE A 135 -2.14 10.56 13.72
C PHE A 135 -1.58 9.63 12.65
N TYR A 136 -0.44 9.98 12.03
CA TYR A 136 0.23 9.14 11.05
C TYR A 136 0.68 7.78 11.64
N ILE A 137 1.11 7.75 12.89
CA ILE A 137 1.43 6.50 13.61
C ILE A 137 0.23 5.55 13.62
N THR A 138 -0.99 6.08 13.84
CA THR A 138 -2.21 5.26 13.77
C THR A 138 -2.37 4.64 12.38
N GLY A 139 -2.19 5.43 11.30
CA GLY A 139 -2.21 4.92 9.93
C GLY A 139 -1.16 3.83 9.69
N ALA A 140 0.07 4.04 10.16
CA ALA A 140 1.14 3.06 10.04
C ALA A 140 0.81 1.75 10.78
N LEU A 141 0.17 1.82 11.95
CA LEU A 141 -0.28 0.63 12.69
C LEU A 141 -1.36 -0.15 11.93
N PHE A 142 -2.31 0.54 11.28
CA PHE A 142 -3.30 -0.10 10.42
C PHE A 142 -2.63 -0.80 9.23
N LEU A 143 -1.68 -0.13 8.57
CA LEU A 143 -0.92 -0.70 7.46
C LEU A 143 -0.16 -1.98 7.88
N VAL A 144 0.49 -1.97 9.06
CA VAL A 144 1.17 -3.14 9.62
C VAL A 144 0.19 -4.27 9.89
N LYS A 145 -0.96 -3.98 10.51
CA LYS A 145 -1.99 -5.00 10.79
C LYS A 145 -2.53 -5.60 9.50
N THR A 146 -2.79 -4.79 8.47
CA THR A 146 -3.22 -5.24 7.15
C THR A 146 -2.19 -6.18 6.53
N ALA A 147 -0.91 -5.78 6.51
CA ALA A 147 0.19 -6.59 6.00
C ALA A 147 0.35 -7.90 6.78
N HIS A 148 0.20 -7.87 8.10
CA HIS A 148 0.27 -9.07 8.96
C HIS A 148 -0.83 -10.08 8.60
N GLN A 149 -2.08 -9.64 8.42
CA GLN A 149 -3.16 -10.54 8.02
C GLN A 149 -2.93 -11.13 6.62
N GLY A 150 -2.39 -10.35 5.68
CA GLY A 150 -1.97 -10.85 4.37
C GLY A 150 -0.88 -11.92 4.48
N ALA A 151 0.12 -11.69 5.33
CA ALA A 151 1.19 -12.67 5.59
C ALA A 151 0.64 -13.97 6.19
N ARG A 152 -0.34 -13.91 7.11
CA ARG A 152 -1.00 -15.10 7.67
C ARG A 152 -1.68 -15.95 6.59
N LEU A 153 -2.35 -15.33 5.63
CA LEU A 153 -2.98 -16.06 4.51
C LEU A 153 -1.97 -16.91 3.75
N VAL A 154 -0.76 -16.38 3.53
CA VAL A 154 0.31 -17.09 2.80
C VAL A 154 1.01 -18.13 3.69
N HIS A 155 1.43 -17.74 4.89
CA HIS A 155 2.32 -18.57 5.72
C HIS A 155 1.58 -19.58 6.60
N GLU A 156 0.38 -19.24 7.12
CA GLU A 156 -0.40 -20.13 7.96
C GLU A 156 -1.37 -21.00 7.15
N PHE A 157 -1.96 -20.44 6.09
CA PHE A 157 -3.01 -21.10 5.31
C PHE A 157 -2.57 -21.54 3.91
N GLY A 158 -1.34 -21.23 3.49
CA GLY A 158 -0.78 -21.67 2.21
C GLY A 158 -1.49 -21.10 0.98
N VAL A 159 -2.19 -19.96 1.12
CA VAL A 159 -2.86 -19.28 0.00
C VAL A 159 -1.80 -18.79 -0.98
N LYS A 160 -1.81 -19.33 -2.20
CA LYS A 160 -0.84 -18.99 -3.26
C LYS A 160 -1.50 -18.09 -4.29
N ALA A 161 -0.77 -17.07 -4.76
CA ALA A 161 -1.17 -16.32 -5.94
C ALA A 161 -1.15 -17.23 -7.18
N THR A 162 -2.17 -17.16 -8.02
CA THR A 162 -2.33 -17.99 -9.23
C THR A 162 -1.41 -17.55 -10.38
N VAL A 163 -0.11 -17.35 -10.09
CA VAL A 163 0.87 -16.88 -11.08
C VAL A 163 1.31 -17.97 -12.06
N ALA A 164 1.05 -19.25 -11.78
CA ALA A 164 1.77 -20.36 -12.44
C ALA A 164 0.91 -21.46 -13.08
N SER A 165 -0.41 -21.31 -13.23
CA SER A 165 -1.24 -22.45 -13.66
C SER A 165 -1.34 -22.67 -15.17
N SER A 166 -0.84 -21.78 -16.03
CA SER A 166 -0.98 -21.92 -17.48
C SER A 166 0.17 -22.72 -18.16
N VAL A 167 1.36 -22.73 -17.56
CA VAL A 167 2.51 -23.42 -18.17
C VAL A 167 2.46 -24.93 -17.92
N ALA A 168 2.07 -25.36 -16.72
CA ALA A 168 2.01 -26.78 -16.38
C ALA A 168 0.89 -27.55 -17.11
N ALA A 169 -0.23 -26.88 -17.45
CA ALA A 169 -1.34 -27.51 -18.17
C ALA A 169 -0.99 -27.75 -19.65
N THR A 170 -0.17 -26.90 -20.26
CA THR A 170 0.24 -27.01 -21.67
C THR A 170 1.27 -28.13 -21.85
N ASP A 171 2.19 -28.31 -20.91
CA ASP A 171 3.22 -29.35 -20.98
C ASP A 171 2.65 -30.77 -20.75
N LEU A 172 1.62 -30.92 -19.95
CA LEU A 172 0.92 -32.20 -19.76
C LEU A 172 0.02 -32.57 -20.94
N ALA A 173 -0.51 -31.59 -21.68
CA ALA A 173 -1.35 -31.81 -22.85
C ALA A 173 -0.50 -32.10 -24.12
N SER A 174 0.79 -31.73 -24.13
CA SER A 174 1.69 -31.89 -25.26
C SER A 174 2.58 -33.16 -25.19
N SER A 175 2.46 -34.00 -24.15
CA SER A 175 3.18 -35.27 -24.07
C SER A 175 2.49 -36.31 -24.98
N PRO A 176 3.11 -36.68 -26.13
CA PRO A 176 2.54 -37.72 -26.97
C PRO A 176 2.64 -39.05 -26.23
N GLY A 177 1.47 -39.69 -26.06
CA GLY A 177 1.38 -41.01 -25.44
C GLY A 177 2.37 -41.99 -26.01
N ARG A 178 3.32 -42.39 -25.19
CA ARG A 178 4.24 -43.49 -25.47
C ARG A 178 3.38 -44.76 -25.46
N LYS A 179 3.05 -45.25 -26.65
CA LYS A 179 2.53 -46.60 -26.86
C LYS A 179 3.73 -47.53 -26.84
N ASP A 180 3.85 -48.37 -25.87
CA ASP A 180 4.60 -49.60 -25.87
C ASP A 180 3.64 -50.78 -26.07
#